data_92d8ff37b8825a09fefb00447288487a
#
_entry.id   92d8ff37b8825a09fefb00447288487a
#
_cell.length_a   1.000
_cell.length_b   1.000
_cell.length_c   1.000
_cell.angle_alpha   90.00
_cell.angle_beta   90.00
_cell.angle_gamma   90.00
#
_symmetry.space_group_name_H-M   'P 1'
#
loop_
_entity.id
_entity.type
_entity.pdbx_description
1 polymer ?
#
loop_
_entity_poly.entity_id
_entity_poly.type
_entity_poly.pdbx_seq_one_letter_code
_entity_poly.pdbx_strand_id
1 'polypeptide(L)'
;PIMVDAELWRESGRIDAYGKELVRFDDRHGREFVLGPTHEETVTALVRNELRSYKQLPVNLYHIQDKFRDEFRPRFGLMRGREFIMKDAYSFSATQESLQEEYDKMKQAYANICERCYIKALPVVADSGEIGGDTSVEYMALADAGEASLVYCDDCGLSLIHI
;
A
#
# COMPACT_ATOMS: atom_id res chain seq x y z
N PRO A 1 5.85 14.40 -0.04
CA PRO A 1 6.76 14.63 -1.17
C PRO A 1 7.07 13.31 -1.88
N ILE A 2 7.37 13.37 -3.20
CA ILE A 2 7.80 12.20 -3.98
C ILE A 2 9.25 11.85 -3.65
N MET A 3 10.08 12.87 -3.53
CA MET A 3 11.47 12.76 -3.13
C MET A 3 11.52 12.74 -1.60
N VAL A 4 11.91 11.61 -1.04
CA VAL A 4 11.90 11.32 0.39
C VAL A 4 13.33 11.12 0.88
N ASP A 5 13.64 11.66 2.05
CA ASP A 5 14.95 11.44 2.70
C ASP A 5 15.12 9.94 3.00
N ALA A 6 16.22 9.35 2.55
CA ALA A 6 16.52 7.94 2.76
C ALA A 6 16.65 7.57 4.25
N GLU A 7 16.90 8.55 5.13
CA GLU A 7 17.03 8.31 6.56
C GLU A 7 15.71 7.80 7.18
N LEU A 8 14.55 8.26 6.70
CA LEU A 8 13.24 7.72 7.13
C LEU A 8 13.11 6.23 6.82
N TRP A 9 13.64 5.80 5.68
CA TRP A 9 13.66 4.40 5.25
C TRP A 9 14.65 3.55 6.03
N ARG A 10 15.75 4.14 6.49
CA ARG A 10 16.70 3.49 7.42
C ARG A 10 16.08 3.34 8.80
N GLU A 11 15.39 4.37 9.29
CA GLU A 11 14.69 4.34 10.58
C GLU A 11 13.66 3.20 10.64
N SER A 12 12.89 2.98 9.57
CA SER A 12 11.92 1.87 9.49
C SER A 12 12.58 0.50 9.26
N GLY A 13 13.85 0.45 8.87
CA GLY A 13 14.57 -0.77 8.48
C GLY A 13 14.18 -1.32 7.10
N ARG A 14 13.31 -0.61 6.36
CA ARG A 14 12.79 -1.09 5.06
C ARG A 14 13.68 -0.76 3.87
N ILE A 15 14.73 0.05 4.06
CA ILE A 15 15.61 0.44 2.96
C ILE A 15 16.28 -0.75 2.28
N ASP A 16 16.65 -1.77 3.05
CA ASP A 16 17.30 -2.98 2.54
C ASP A 16 16.27 -4.03 2.08
N ALA A 17 15.16 -4.16 2.80
CA ALA A 17 14.07 -5.07 2.46
C ALA A 17 13.45 -4.76 1.09
N TYR A 18 13.25 -3.48 0.79
CA TYR A 18 12.73 -3.04 -0.52
C TYR A 18 13.73 -3.28 -1.69
N GLY A 19 15.00 -3.41 -1.38
CA GLY A 19 16.02 -3.84 -2.31
C GLY A 19 16.16 -2.93 -3.54
N LYS A 20 16.22 -3.57 -4.72
CA LYS A 20 16.46 -2.90 -6.00
C LYS A 20 15.25 -2.17 -6.59
N GLU A 21 14.06 -2.45 -6.10
CA GLU A 21 12.85 -1.73 -6.53
C GLU A 21 12.81 -0.29 -6.02
N LEU A 22 13.54 0.00 -4.96
CA LEU A 22 13.66 1.33 -4.40
C LEU A 22 14.63 2.18 -5.23
N VAL A 23 14.09 3.16 -5.95
CA VAL A 23 14.91 4.11 -6.72
C VAL A 23 15.62 5.04 -5.76
N ARG A 24 16.96 5.03 -5.77
CA ARG A 24 17.82 5.81 -4.87
C ARG A 24 18.71 6.74 -5.69
N PHE A 25 19.02 7.91 -5.15
CA PHE A 25 19.92 8.88 -5.75
C PHE A 25 20.46 9.86 -4.71
N ASP A 26 21.56 10.50 -5.03
CA ASP A 26 22.15 11.54 -4.19
C ASP A 26 21.75 12.93 -4.67
N ASP A 27 21.52 13.84 -3.74
CA ASP A 27 21.37 15.26 -4.05
C ASP A 27 22.75 15.92 -4.30
N ARG A 28 22.74 17.21 -4.63
CA ARG A 28 23.99 17.98 -4.88
C ARG A 28 24.93 18.08 -3.67
N HIS A 29 24.44 17.74 -2.49
CA HIS A 29 25.19 17.78 -1.23
C HIS A 29 25.62 16.38 -0.77
N GLY A 30 25.38 15.34 -1.58
CA GLY A 30 25.72 13.96 -1.24
C GLY A 30 24.78 13.34 -0.20
N ARG A 31 23.56 13.87 -0.06
CA ARG A 31 22.54 13.25 0.78
C ARG A 31 21.71 12.29 -0.04
N GLU A 32 21.55 11.08 0.46
CA GLU A 32 20.75 10.07 -0.23
C GLU A 32 19.25 10.32 -0.10
N PHE A 33 18.56 10.24 -1.20
CA PHE A 33 17.11 10.31 -1.33
C PHE A 33 16.56 9.08 -2.03
N VAL A 34 15.27 8.84 -1.85
CA VAL A 34 14.52 7.83 -2.59
C VAL A 34 13.33 8.47 -3.30
N LEU A 35 12.93 7.90 -4.43
CA LEU A 35 11.61 8.17 -5.00
C LEU A 35 10.62 7.22 -4.34
N GLY A 36 9.58 7.76 -3.70
CA GLY A 36 8.65 6.99 -2.88
C GLY A 36 7.90 5.92 -3.67
N PRO A 37 8.12 4.63 -3.40
CA PRO A 37 7.29 3.54 -3.93
C PRO A 37 5.98 3.39 -3.15
N THR A 38 5.97 3.90 -1.94
CA THR A 38 4.88 4.00 -0.96
C THR A 38 5.28 5.07 0.07
N HIS A 39 4.40 5.49 0.98
CA HIS A 39 4.68 6.63 1.85
C HIS A 39 4.40 6.38 3.34
N GLU A 40 4.48 5.14 3.82
CA GLU A 40 4.33 4.80 5.25
C GLU A 40 5.28 5.63 6.10
N GLU A 41 6.57 5.70 5.74
CA GLU A 41 7.59 6.43 6.46
C GLU A 41 7.28 7.92 6.54
N THR A 42 6.93 8.52 5.41
CA THR A 42 6.64 9.95 5.31
C THR A 42 5.39 10.35 6.10
N VAL A 43 4.31 9.55 5.98
CA VAL A 43 3.06 9.84 6.68
C VAL A 43 3.20 9.57 8.17
N THR A 44 3.93 8.53 8.57
CA THR A 44 4.25 8.27 9.97
C THR A 44 5.07 9.40 10.59
N ALA A 45 6.07 9.91 9.88
CA ALA A 45 6.86 11.06 10.33
C ALA A 45 5.98 12.33 10.47
N LEU A 46 5.05 12.56 9.55
CA LEU A 46 4.08 13.65 9.64
C LEU A 46 3.20 13.50 10.89
N VAL A 47 2.58 12.35 11.07
CA VAL A 47 1.68 12.06 12.19
C VAL A 47 2.41 12.17 13.53
N ARG A 48 3.64 11.64 13.63
CA ARG A 48 4.49 11.75 14.83
C ARG A 48 4.73 13.20 15.24
N ASN A 49 4.85 14.11 14.29
CA ASN A 49 5.10 15.52 14.55
C ASN A 49 3.83 16.33 14.83
N GLU A 50 2.68 15.90 14.33
CA GLU A 50 1.41 16.63 14.43
C GLU A 50 0.53 16.16 15.60
N LEU A 51 0.50 14.87 15.92
CA LEU A 51 -0.29 14.35 17.02
C LEU A 51 0.32 14.72 18.37
N ARG A 52 -0.51 15.35 19.21
CA ARG A 52 -0.14 15.80 20.57
C ARG A 52 -0.83 15.00 21.66
N SER A 53 -1.87 14.25 21.33
CA SER A 53 -2.65 13.47 22.29
C SER A 53 -3.30 12.26 21.63
N TYR A 54 -3.36 11.15 22.36
CA TYR A 54 -4.11 9.95 21.93
C TYR A 54 -5.60 10.24 21.67
N LYS A 55 -6.16 11.32 22.23
CA LYS A 55 -7.55 11.74 21.99
C LYS A 55 -7.80 12.23 20.55
N GLN A 56 -6.75 12.45 19.79
CA GLN A 56 -6.84 12.82 18.37
C GLN A 56 -6.95 11.56 17.48
N LEU A 57 -6.80 10.36 18.04
CA LEU A 57 -6.97 9.09 17.35
C LEU A 57 -8.44 8.60 17.41
N PRO A 58 -8.93 7.85 16.43
CA PRO A 58 -8.19 7.43 15.23
C PRO A 58 -8.03 8.55 14.21
N VAL A 59 -6.97 8.47 13.41
CA VAL A 59 -6.73 9.36 12.27
C VAL A 59 -6.54 8.51 11.02
N ASN A 60 -7.20 8.87 9.93
CA ASN A 60 -7.02 8.26 8.62
C ASN A 60 -6.67 9.36 7.62
N LEU A 61 -5.48 9.27 7.06
CA LEU A 61 -4.94 10.19 6.07
C LEU A 61 -4.82 9.49 4.73
N TYR A 62 -5.06 10.22 3.64
CA TYR A 62 -4.84 9.70 2.31
C TYR A 62 -4.22 10.74 1.39
N HIS A 63 -3.60 10.28 0.34
CA HIS A 63 -3.20 11.14 -0.77
C HIS A 63 -3.31 10.41 -2.11
N ILE A 64 -3.29 11.19 -3.16
CA ILE A 64 -3.22 10.71 -4.54
C ILE A 64 -1.95 11.32 -5.12
N GLN A 65 -0.97 10.50 -5.44
CA GLN A 65 0.38 10.94 -5.75
C GLN A 65 1.09 9.93 -6.65
N ASP A 66 2.04 10.42 -7.45
CA ASP A 66 2.96 9.57 -8.18
C ASP A 66 3.80 8.70 -7.25
N LYS A 67 4.04 7.48 -7.70
CA LYS A 67 4.90 6.48 -7.05
C LYS A 67 5.90 5.97 -8.06
N PHE A 68 7.07 5.54 -7.54
CA PHE A 68 8.15 5.03 -8.35
C PHE A 68 8.62 3.68 -7.82
N ARG A 69 8.59 2.68 -8.69
CA ARG A 69 9.17 1.36 -8.43
C ARG A 69 10.04 0.97 -9.61
N ASP A 70 11.30 0.60 -9.39
CA ASP A 70 12.16 0.15 -10.47
C ASP A 70 11.79 -1.28 -10.89
N GLU A 71 10.57 -1.40 -11.43
CA GLU A 71 9.98 -2.64 -11.88
C GLU A 71 10.88 -3.32 -12.92
N PHE A 72 11.28 -4.55 -12.64
CA PHE A 72 12.18 -5.28 -13.51
C PHE A 72 11.58 -5.60 -14.88
N ARG A 73 10.26 -5.87 -14.92
CA ARG A 73 9.52 -6.21 -16.14
C ARG A 73 8.24 -5.40 -16.27
N PRO A 74 8.30 -4.12 -16.69
CA PRO A 74 7.11 -3.36 -17.01
C PRO A 74 6.29 -4.06 -18.08
N ARG A 75 4.98 -4.12 -17.91
CA ARG A 75 4.07 -4.82 -18.83
C ARG A 75 2.63 -4.32 -18.68
N PHE A 76 1.74 -4.76 -19.59
CA PHE A 76 0.32 -4.38 -19.59
C PHE A 76 0.09 -2.86 -19.70
N GLY A 77 0.89 -2.17 -20.49
CA GLY A 77 0.77 -0.72 -20.68
C GLY A 77 0.94 0.03 -19.37
N LEU A 78 -0.10 0.75 -18.95
CA LEU A 78 -0.07 1.55 -17.72
C LEU A 78 -0.32 0.76 -16.43
N MET A 79 -0.68 -0.52 -16.51
CA MET A 79 -1.05 -1.30 -15.33
C MET A 79 0.16 -1.70 -14.48
N ARG A 80 1.33 -1.92 -15.10
CA ARG A 80 2.57 -2.28 -14.40
C ARG A 80 3.75 -1.52 -14.98
N GLY A 81 3.84 -0.25 -14.63
CA GLY A 81 4.92 0.67 -15.00
C GLY A 81 5.85 0.97 -13.83
N ARG A 82 6.91 1.73 -14.12
CA ARG A 82 7.86 2.22 -13.10
C ARG A 82 7.42 3.51 -12.41
N GLU A 83 6.57 4.27 -13.07
CA GLU A 83 5.94 5.49 -12.57
C GLU A 83 4.44 5.37 -12.74
N PHE A 84 3.68 5.57 -11.67
CA PHE A 84 2.24 5.44 -11.68
C PHE A 84 1.61 6.27 -10.56
N ILE A 85 0.34 6.64 -10.74
CA ILE A 85 -0.43 7.34 -9.71
C ILE A 85 -1.09 6.30 -8.80
N MET A 86 -0.91 6.48 -7.49
CA MET A 86 -1.57 5.67 -6.47
C MET A 86 -2.39 6.56 -5.54
N LYS A 87 -3.60 6.11 -5.20
CA LYS A 87 -4.29 6.55 -4.00
C LYS A 87 -3.90 5.60 -2.88
N ASP A 88 -3.25 6.10 -1.87
CA ASP A 88 -2.90 5.36 -0.67
C ASP A 88 -3.46 6.06 0.58
N ALA A 89 -3.82 5.27 1.59
CA ALA A 89 -4.36 5.75 2.85
C ALA A 89 -3.67 5.05 4.01
N TYR A 90 -3.54 5.78 5.12
CA TYR A 90 -2.79 5.39 6.30
C TYR A 90 -3.62 5.71 7.54
N SER A 91 -3.98 4.69 8.29
CA SER A 91 -4.74 4.84 9.53
C SER A 91 -3.87 4.64 10.76
N PHE A 92 -4.15 5.40 11.78
CA PHE A 92 -3.47 5.36 13.08
C PHE A 92 -4.53 5.25 14.16
N SER A 93 -4.42 4.24 15.00
CA SER A 93 -5.37 3.92 16.05
C SER A 93 -4.65 3.66 17.37
N ALA A 94 -5.34 3.86 18.49
CA ALA A 94 -4.78 3.63 19.83
C ALA A 94 -4.97 2.18 20.29
N THR A 95 -5.93 1.45 19.72
CA THR A 95 -6.25 0.06 20.08
C THR A 95 -6.45 -0.80 18.84
N GLN A 96 -6.33 -2.11 19.00
CA GLN A 96 -6.53 -3.07 17.92
C GLN A 96 -7.98 -3.04 17.39
N GLU A 97 -8.95 -2.87 18.27
CA GLU A 97 -10.36 -2.78 17.90
C GLU A 97 -10.61 -1.56 17.00
N SER A 98 -10.08 -0.41 17.38
CA SER A 98 -10.17 0.82 16.59
C SER A 98 -9.45 0.69 15.23
N LEU A 99 -8.32 -0.02 15.19
CA LEU A 99 -7.62 -0.33 13.94
C LEU A 99 -8.48 -1.20 13.03
N GLN A 100 -9.12 -2.23 13.58
CA GLN A 100 -10.00 -3.12 12.82
C GLN A 100 -11.21 -2.38 12.25
N GLU A 101 -11.81 -1.48 13.02
CA GLU A 101 -12.92 -0.63 12.53
C GLU A 101 -12.50 0.23 11.33
N GLU A 102 -11.32 0.87 11.39
CA GLU A 102 -10.80 1.66 10.27
C GLU A 102 -10.48 0.79 9.05
N TYR A 103 -9.92 -0.39 9.27
CA TYR A 103 -9.67 -1.37 8.22
C TYR A 103 -10.96 -1.81 7.51
N ASP A 104 -12.01 -2.11 8.27
CA ASP A 104 -13.30 -2.52 7.71
C ASP A 104 -13.99 -1.40 6.94
N LYS A 105 -13.87 -0.14 7.39
CA LYS A 105 -14.31 1.03 6.61
C LYS A 105 -13.58 1.13 5.27
N MET A 106 -12.27 0.88 5.25
CA MET A 106 -11.49 0.90 4.02
C MET A 106 -11.87 -0.25 3.09
N LYS A 107 -12.11 -1.45 3.62
CA LYS A 107 -12.63 -2.58 2.83
C LYS A 107 -13.94 -2.23 2.15
N GLN A 108 -14.87 -1.63 2.88
CA GLN A 108 -16.15 -1.20 2.31
C GLN A 108 -15.95 -0.10 1.26
N ALA A 109 -15.04 0.84 1.49
CA ALA A 109 -14.73 1.89 0.51
C ALA A 109 -14.20 1.30 -0.80
N TYR A 110 -13.29 0.33 -0.74
CA TYR A 110 -12.76 -0.34 -1.94
C TYR A 110 -13.83 -1.18 -2.65
N ALA A 111 -14.69 -1.88 -1.92
CA ALA A 111 -15.83 -2.58 -2.52
C ALA A 111 -16.74 -1.61 -3.30
N ASN A 112 -17.07 -0.46 -2.70
CA ASN A 112 -17.88 0.57 -3.33
C ASN A 112 -17.19 1.17 -4.59
N ILE A 113 -15.86 1.33 -4.56
CA ILE A 113 -15.08 1.80 -5.72
C ILE A 113 -15.19 0.78 -6.86
N CYS A 114 -14.96 -0.50 -6.58
CA CYS A 114 -15.08 -1.56 -7.58
C CYS A 114 -16.48 -1.60 -8.19
N GLU A 115 -17.52 -1.56 -7.37
CA GLU A 115 -18.90 -1.53 -7.82
C GLU A 115 -19.19 -0.33 -8.73
N ARG A 116 -18.81 0.89 -8.31
CA ARG A 116 -19.02 2.13 -9.08
C ARG A 116 -18.22 2.18 -10.37
N CYS A 117 -17.10 1.48 -10.44
CA CYS A 117 -16.30 1.32 -11.66
C CYS A 117 -16.73 0.11 -12.51
N TYR A 118 -17.79 -0.59 -12.13
CA TYR A 118 -18.27 -1.82 -12.80
C TYR A 118 -17.20 -2.92 -12.87
N ILE A 119 -16.32 -2.98 -11.89
CA ILE A 119 -15.29 -4.02 -11.78
C ILE A 119 -15.82 -5.13 -10.87
N LYS A 120 -15.95 -6.33 -11.42
CA LYS A 120 -16.25 -7.54 -10.63
C LYS A 120 -14.97 -7.99 -9.95
N ALA A 121 -14.77 -7.58 -8.71
CA ALA A 121 -13.61 -7.95 -7.91
C ALA A 121 -14.03 -8.77 -6.70
N LEU A 122 -13.18 -9.74 -6.34
CA LEU A 122 -13.31 -10.54 -5.11
C LEU A 122 -12.23 -10.08 -4.11
N PRO A 123 -12.58 -9.92 -2.82
CA PRO A 123 -11.58 -9.75 -1.77
C PRO A 123 -10.88 -11.09 -1.55
N VAL A 124 -9.56 -11.10 -1.70
CA VAL A 124 -8.72 -12.29 -1.60
C VAL A 124 -7.70 -12.09 -0.49
N VAL A 125 -7.58 -13.06 0.40
CA VAL A 125 -6.52 -13.06 1.41
C VAL A 125 -5.17 -13.23 0.70
N ALA A 126 -4.27 -12.32 0.98
CA ALA A 126 -2.95 -12.24 0.35
C ALA A 126 -1.83 -12.13 1.39
N ASP A 127 -0.61 -12.37 0.95
CA ASP A 127 0.59 -12.11 1.75
C ASP A 127 0.79 -10.58 1.87
N SER A 128 1.18 -10.11 3.05
CA SER A 128 1.49 -8.70 3.29
C SER A 128 2.82 -8.24 2.66
N GLY A 129 3.68 -9.18 2.26
CA GLY A 129 4.96 -8.90 1.62
C GLY A 129 5.86 -7.97 2.42
N GLU A 130 6.61 -7.11 1.72
CA GLU A 130 7.58 -6.16 2.29
C GLU A 130 6.92 -5.01 3.09
N ILE A 131 5.60 -4.87 3.01
CA ILE A 131 4.86 -3.90 3.83
C ILE A 131 4.74 -4.39 5.26
N GLY A 132 4.66 -5.73 5.45
CA GLY A 132 4.48 -6.37 6.75
C GLY A 132 3.04 -6.32 7.25
N GLY A 133 2.81 -6.86 8.45
CA GLY A 133 1.49 -6.98 9.07
C GLY A 133 0.93 -8.39 9.01
N ASP A 134 -0.12 -8.63 9.79
CA ASP A 134 -0.69 -9.97 10.00
C ASP A 134 -1.87 -10.28 9.07
N THR A 135 -2.41 -9.28 8.40
CA THR A 135 -3.60 -9.42 7.55
C THR A 135 -3.49 -8.55 6.32
N SER A 136 -3.62 -9.16 5.16
CA SER A 136 -3.68 -8.45 3.88
C SER A 136 -4.85 -8.97 3.04
N VAL A 137 -5.54 -8.06 2.36
CA VAL A 137 -6.62 -8.39 1.42
C VAL A 137 -6.39 -7.61 0.12
N GLU A 138 -6.41 -8.32 -0.99
CA GLU A 138 -6.39 -7.74 -2.32
C GLU A 138 -7.74 -7.89 -3.00
N TYR A 139 -8.17 -6.86 -3.73
CA TYR A 139 -9.36 -6.93 -4.58
C TYR A 139 -8.95 -7.37 -5.98
N MET A 140 -9.21 -8.63 -6.30
CA MET A 140 -8.80 -9.25 -7.57
C MET A 140 -9.95 -9.25 -8.56
N ALA A 141 -9.75 -8.60 -9.71
CA ALA A 141 -10.71 -8.66 -10.81
C ALA A 141 -10.59 -10.00 -11.55
N LEU A 142 -11.74 -10.66 -11.76
CA LEU A 142 -11.78 -11.89 -12.53
C LEU A 142 -11.68 -11.60 -14.03
N ALA A 143 -10.69 -12.16 -14.70
CA ALA A 143 -10.46 -12.00 -16.13
C ALA A 143 -9.77 -13.23 -16.73
N ASP A 144 -10.17 -13.62 -17.94
CA ASP A 144 -9.56 -14.75 -18.65
C ASP A 144 -8.06 -14.54 -18.96
N ALA A 145 -7.66 -13.27 -19.11
CA ALA A 145 -6.27 -12.85 -19.32
C ALA A 145 -5.49 -12.59 -18.02
N GLY A 146 -6.02 -13.02 -16.86
CA GLY A 146 -5.38 -12.85 -15.55
C GLY A 146 -4.10 -13.66 -15.43
N GLU A 147 -3.15 -13.16 -14.60
CA GLU A 147 -1.86 -13.82 -14.36
C GLU A 147 -1.86 -14.72 -13.13
N ALA A 148 -2.76 -14.47 -12.18
CA ALA A 148 -2.85 -15.22 -10.95
C ALA A 148 -4.05 -16.18 -10.97
N SER A 149 -3.86 -17.39 -10.41
CA SER A 149 -4.95 -18.29 -10.14
C SER A 149 -5.51 -18.05 -8.75
N LEU A 150 -6.84 -18.01 -8.64
CA LEU A 150 -7.53 -17.87 -7.37
C LEU A 150 -8.19 -19.18 -7.00
N VAL A 151 -8.17 -19.53 -5.71
CA VAL A 151 -9.01 -20.58 -5.16
C VAL A 151 -10.16 -19.90 -4.42
N TYR A 152 -11.37 -20.31 -4.75
CA TYR A 152 -12.59 -19.73 -4.21
C TYR A 152 -13.49 -20.84 -3.67
N CYS A 153 -14.10 -20.62 -2.53
CA CYS A 153 -15.07 -21.51 -1.92
C CYS A 153 -16.48 -20.97 -2.16
N ASP A 154 -17.31 -21.73 -2.87
CA ASP A 154 -18.70 -21.34 -3.16
C ASP A 154 -19.58 -21.30 -1.91
N ASP A 155 -19.25 -22.09 -0.87
CA ASP A 155 -20.05 -22.20 0.33
C ASP A 155 -19.83 -21.05 1.33
N CYS A 156 -18.58 -20.62 1.54
CA CYS A 156 -18.23 -19.62 2.56
C CYS A 156 -17.66 -18.32 1.99
N GLY A 157 -17.46 -18.24 0.67
CA GLY A 157 -16.92 -17.05 0.00
C GLY A 157 -15.45 -16.78 0.29
N LEU A 158 -14.73 -17.68 0.98
CA LEU A 158 -13.28 -17.54 1.19
C LEU A 158 -12.56 -17.61 -0.15
N SER A 159 -11.66 -16.67 -0.38
CA SER A 159 -10.80 -16.66 -1.55
C SER A 159 -9.34 -16.46 -1.15
N LEU A 160 -8.44 -17.20 -1.79
CA LEU A 160 -7.01 -17.20 -1.52
C LEU A 160 -6.25 -17.03 -2.83
N ILE A 161 -5.13 -16.29 -2.76
CA ILE A 161 -4.13 -16.19 -3.82
C ILE A 161 -2.89 -16.99 -3.38
N HIS A 162 -2.32 -17.76 -4.28
CA HIS A 162 -1.18 -18.66 -4.03
C HIS A 162 -1.46 -19.74 -2.95
N ILE A 163 -1.75 -20.92 -3.44
CA ILE A 163 -1.63 -22.17 -2.67
C ILE A 163 -0.34 -22.85 -3.08
#